data_a8fb7a0815182e3ccddc684568fc6126
#
_entry.id   a8fb7a0815182e3ccddc684568fc6126
#
_cell.length_a   1.000
_cell.length_b   1.000
_cell.length_c   1.000
_cell.angle_alpha   90.00
_cell.angle_beta   90.00
_cell.angle_gamma   90.00
#
_symmetry.space_group_name_H-M   'P 1'
#
loop_
_entity.id
_entity.type
_entity.pdbx_description
1 polymer ?
#
loop_
_entity_poly.entity_id
_entity_poly.type
_entity_poly.pdbx_seq_one_letter_code
_entity_poly.pdbx_strand_id
1 'polypeptide(L)' 'MLNGGKAMITQIGVASGEILNLIDEKKRPVSLSEIESHLENEKELTYMSIGWLVREGHVHLVNKGREKYLCSC' A
#
# COMPACT_ATOMS: atom_id res chain seq x y z
N MET A 1 2.90 -8.59 25.10
CA MET A 1 3.33 -8.29 24.78
C MET A 1 3.62 -8.26 23.71
N LEU A 2 3.79 -7.92 23.36
CA LEU A 2 4.06 -7.80 22.32
C LEU A 2 4.83 -8.57 21.93
N ASN A 3 4.81 -9.19 21.73
CA ASN A 3 5.37 -9.98 21.33
C ASN A 3 6.34 -10.10 20.67
N GLY A 4 7.16 -10.21 21.05
CA GLY A 4 8.33 -10.37 20.36
C GLY A 4 8.27 -9.95 18.93
N GLY A 5 7.18 -9.55 18.50
CA GLY A 5 7.01 -9.14 17.15
C GLY A 5 7.52 -7.74 16.92
N LYS A 6 7.65 -7.38 15.68
CA LYS A 6 7.99 -6.02 15.34
C LYS A 6 6.82 -5.10 15.63
N ALA A 7 7.12 -3.87 15.96
CA ALA A 7 6.08 -2.88 16.10
C ALA A 7 5.33 -2.78 14.77
N MET A 8 4.03 -2.60 14.85
CA MET A 8 3.21 -2.49 13.65
C MET A 8 3.66 -1.34 12.76
N ILE A 9 4.12 -0.26 13.37
CA ILE A 9 4.55 0.90 12.58
C ILE A 9 5.74 0.56 11.69
N THR A 10 6.62 -0.33 12.15
CA THR A 10 7.74 -0.78 11.33
C THR A 10 7.24 -1.58 10.15
N GLN A 11 6.28 -2.45 10.38
CA GLN A 11 5.71 -3.27 9.31
C GLN A 11 4.99 -2.41 8.28
N ILE A 12 4.27 -1.39 8.75
CA ILE A 12 3.60 -0.46 7.85
C ILE A 12 4.62 0.28 7.01
N GLY A 13 5.74 0.67 7.60
CA GLY A 13 6.79 1.35 6.86
C GLY A 13 7.36 0.50 5.75
N VAL A 14 7.64 -0.77 6.04
CA VAL A 14 8.18 -1.68 5.04
C VAL A 14 7.16 -1.92 3.92
N ALA A 15 5.92 -2.20 4.29
CA ALA A 15 4.88 -2.46 3.30
C ALA A 15 4.63 -1.22 2.45
N SER A 16 4.65 -0.05 3.06
CA SER A 16 4.45 1.20 2.32
C SER A 16 5.55 1.40 1.30
N GLY A 17 6.80 1.08 1.67
CA GLY A 17 7.91 1.16 0.73
C GLY A 17 7.73 0.23 -0.45
N GLU A 18 7.25 -0.97 -0.20
CA GLU A 18 6.99 -1.93 -1.28
C GLU A 18 5.91 -1.43 -2.22
N ILE A 19 4.86 -0.83 -1.66
CA ILE A 19 3.78 -0.29 -2.48
C ILE A 19 4.28 0.85 -3.36
N LEU A 20 5.06 1.76 -2.78
CA LEU A 20 5.61 2.87 -3.54
C LEU A 20 6.52 2.38 -4.66
N ASN A 21 7.33 1.37 -4.38
CA ASN A 21 8.21 0.81 -5.40
C ASN A 21 7.41 0.21 -6.54
N LEU A 22 6.33 -0.47 -6.22
CA LEU A 22 5.49 -1.08 -7.25
C LEU A 22 4.89 -0.01 -8.16
N ILE A 23 4.35 1.04 -7.56
CA ILE A 23 3.73 2.12 -8.32
C ILE A 23 4.78 2.80 -9.20
N ASP A 24 5.96 3.00 -8.65
CA ASP A 24 7.04 3.64 -9.39
C ASP A 24 7.49 2.79 -10.57
N GLU A 25 7.58 1.48 -10.36
CA GLU A 25 7.95 0.56 -11.43
C GLU A 25 6.95 0.56 -12.56
N LYS A 26 5.68 0.55 -12.22
CA LYS A 26 4.63 0.46 -13.22
C LYS A 26 4.44 1.76 -13.99
N LYS A 27 4.74 2.88 -13.35
CA LYS A 27 4.63 4.22 -13.96
C LYS A 27 3.21 4.48 -14.46
N ARG A 28 2.23 3.95 -13.74
CA ARG A 28 0.82 4.11 -14.05
C ARG A 28 0.03 3.84 -12.78
N PRO A 29 -1.23 4.22 -12.73
CA PRO A 29 -2.06 3.85 -11.58
C PRO A 29 -2.11 2.33 -11.43
N VAL A 30 -2.09 1.87 -10.21
CA VAL A 30 -2.08 0.45 -9.91
C VAL A 30 -3.31 0.12 -9.08
N SER A 31 -4.06 -0.90 -9.49
CA SER A 31 -5.28 -1.26 -8.79
C SER A 31 -4.95 -1.88 -7.44
N LEU A 32 -5.90 -1.78 -6.51
CA LEU A 32 -5.73 -2.40 -5.21
C LEU A 32 -5.59 -3.91 -5.35
N SER A 33 -6.29 -4.51 -6.31
CA SER A 33 -6.16 -5.95 -6.57
C SER A 33 -4.75 -6.32 -6.97
N GLU A 34 -4.16 -5.51 -7.82
CA GLU A 34 -2.79 -5.75 -8.26
C GLU A 34 -1.81 -5.61 -7.10
N ILE A 35 -2.04 -4.63 -6.25
CA ILE A 35 -1.19 -4.43 -5.08
C ILE A 35 -1.28 -5.65 -4.16
N GLU A 36 -2.49 -6.13 -3.90
CA GLU A 36 -2.67 -7.29 -3.05
C GLU A 36 -1.98 -8.52 -3.62
N SER A 37 -2.07 -8.71 -4.93
CA SER A 37 -1.44 -9.85 -5.58
C SER A 37 0.07 -9.79 -5.52
N HIS A 38 0.60 -8.59 -5.60
CA HIS A 38 2.04 -8.41 -5.69
C HIS A 38 2.73 -8.50 -4.34
N LEU A 39 2.08 -8.02 -3.30
CA LEU A 39 2.63 -8.04 -1.97
C LEU A 39 2.18 -9.30 -1.25
N GLU A 40 3.11 -9.94 -0.55
CA GLU A 40 2.80 -11.15 0.20
C GLU A 40 2.55 -10.83 1.66
N ASN A 41 1.89 -9.74 1.90
CA ASN A 41 1.55 -9.32 3.24
C ASN A 41 0.12 -9.72 3.56
N GLU A 42 -0.19 -9.73 4.86
CA GLU A 42 -1.56 -9.88 5.26
C GLU A 42 -2.39 -8.72 4.73
N LYS A 43 -3.64 -9.03 4.42
CA LYS A 43 -4.52 -8.03 3.84
C LYS A 43 -4.64 -6.81 4.71
N GLU A 44 -4.76 -7.02 6.02
CA GLU A 44 -4.88 -5.88 6.94
C GLU A 44 -3.68 -4.96 6.87
N LEU A 45 -2.50 -5.56 6.82
CA LEU A 45 -1.28 -4.76 6.77
C LEU A 45 -1.21 -3.96 5.47
N THR A 46 -1.59 -4.59 4.38
CA THR A 46 -1.60 -3.92 3.09
C THR A 46 -2.52 -2.71 3.11
N TYR A 47 -3.73 -2.88 3.62
CA TYR A 47 -4.69 -1.78 3.63
C TYR A 47 -4.32 -0.69 4.63
N MET A 48 -3.75 -1.07 5.76
CA MET A 48 -3.27 -0.05 6.71
C MET A 48 -2.16 0.78 6.08
N SER A 49 -1.29 0.14 5.32
CA SER A 49 -0.19 0.83 4.67
C SER A 49 -0.70 1.75 3.58
N ILE A 50 -1.68 1.30 2.80
CA ILE A 50 -2.31 2.13 1.79
C ILE A 50 -2.94 3.37 2.43
N GLY A 51 -3.67 3.15 3.51
CA GLY A 51 -4.29 4.27 4.22
C GLY A 51 -3.26 5.27 4.71
N TRP A 52 -2.16 4.78 5.24
CA TRP A 52 -1.10 5.65 5.71
C TRP A 52 -0.51 6.47 4.57
N LEU A 53 -0.26 5.81 3.43
CA LEU A 53 0.29 6.51 2.26
C LEU A 53 -0.64 7.61 1.75
N VAL A 54 -1.93 7.32 1.74
CA VAL A 54 -2.92 8.31 1.31
C VAL A 54 -2.96 9.47 2.30
N ARG A 55 -2.96 9.15 3.58
CA ARG A 55 -3.02 10.16 4.64
C ARG A 55 -1.81 11.10 4.55
N GLU A 56 -0.64 10.53 4.27
CA GLU A 56 0.59 11.32 4.20
C GLU A 56 0.76 12.03 2.86
N GLY A 57 -0.12 11.80 1.93
CA GLY A 57 -0.07 12.49 0.66
C GLY A 57 0.91 11.90 -0.34
N HIS A 58 1.41 10.70 -0.08
CA HIS A 58 2.36 10.07 -1.01
C HIS A 58 1.67 9.50 -2.24
N VAL A 59 0.42 9.13 -2.11
CA VAL A 59 -0.34 8.57 -3.21
C VAL A 59 -1.76 9.12 -3.16
N HIS A 60 -2.44 9.00 -4.28
CA HIS A 60 -3.85 9.38 -4.40
C HIS A 60 -4.67 8.14 -4.68
N LEU A 61 -5.84 8.07 -4.08
CA LEU A 61 -6.76 6.97 -4.30
C LEU A 61 -7.80 7.44 -5.32
N VAL A 62 -7.90 6.71 -6.41
CA VAL A 62 -8.78 7.08 -7.52
C VAL A 62 -9.77 5.95 -7.77
N ASN A 63 -11.04 6.29 -7.86
CA ASN A 63 -12.08 5.34 -8.25
C ASN A 63 -12.23 5.33 -9.75
N LYS A 64 -12.31 4.14 -10.33
CA LYS A 64 -12.50 4.02 -11.75
C LYS A 64 -13.37 2.80 -12.00
N GLY A 65 -14.63 3.01 -12.27
CA GLY A 65 -15.56 1.92 -12.36
C GLY A 65 -15.71 1.27 -10.99
N ARG A 66 -15.49 -0.02 -10.94
CA ARG A 66 -15.59 -0.76 -9.68
C ARG A 66 -14.24 -0.93 -9.00
N GLU A 67 -13.17 -0.48 -9.67
CA GLU A 67 -11.84 -0.64 -9.13
C GLU A 67 -11.37 0.64 -8.50
N LYS A 68 -10.52 0.48 -7.49
CA LYS A 68 -9.80 1.60 -6.91
C LYS A 68 -8.35 1.46 -7.28
N TYR A 69 -7.72 2.58 -7.58
CA TYR A 69 -6.34 2.61 -8.02
C TYR A 69 -5.54 3.56 -7.15
N LEU A 70 -4.26 3.26 -6.99
CA LEU A 70 -3.33 4.17 -6.35
C LEU A 70 -2.44 4.80 -7.42
N CYS A 71 -2.20 6.08 -7.25
CA CYS A 71 -1.42 6.86 -8.19
C CYS A 71 -0.50 7.77 -7.39
N SER A 72 0.74 7.89 -7.81
CA SER A 72 1.72 8.70 -7.10
C SER A 72 1.89 10.09 -7.68
N CYS A 73 1.07 10.47 -8.61
CA CYS A 73 1.21 11.76 -9.28
C CYS A 73 0.84 12.98 -8.40
#